data_d3a640b17c45ada6bc4972a8e02e6b11
#
_entry.id   d3a640b17c45ada6bc4972a8e02e6b11
#
_cell.length_a   1.000
_cell.length_b   1.000
_cell.length_c   1.000
_cell.angle_alpha   90.00
_cell.angle_beta   90.00
_cell.angle_gamma   90.00
#
_symmetry.space_group_name_H-M   'P 1'
#
loop_
_entity.id
_entity.type
_entity.pdbx_description
1 polymer ?
#
loop_
_entity_poly.entity_id
_entity_poly.type
_entity_poly.pdbx_seq_one_letter_code
_entity_poly.pdbx_strand_id
1 'polypeptide(L)'
;MQHFISYWEKSVLLKPFDFTILGAGLIGKQIAIKIKRKFPSARVAMVDKMPISYGASTRNAGFACFGSVSEIVDDFKRSPQNEVYNLIQKRFAGIQQLKQEFGEASIGFEAKGSFEVFQSQADFQVAESQYQEINSELNERYGYKKVFNLQSADNLKMNFGPSTIYNPYEGMLNSGLLNQTVNSLAHTLDIIPLYGLNIVSYHASQNGYTLVSDSGMEIQTNQLIIANNAFAK
;
A
#
# COMPACT_ATOMS: atom_id res chain seq x y z
N MET A 1 3.94 6.73 33.36
CA MET A 1 3.04 7.78 33.92
C MET A 1 1.62 7.38 33.58
N GLN A 2 0.75 7.27 34.59
CA GLN A 2 -0.69 7.12 34.35
C GLN A 2 -1.18 8.46 33.78
N HIS A 3 -1.64 8.46 32.53
CA HIS A 3 -2.30 9.61 31.96
C HIS A 3 -3.73 9.69 32.49
N PHE A 4 -4.00 10.68 33.31
CA PHE A 4 -5.36 10.97 33.76
C PHE A 4 -6.12 11.60 32.59
N ILE A 5 -7.10 10.88 32.07
CA ILE A 5 -8.00 11.36 31.02
C ILE A 5 -9.11 12.15 31.68
N SER A 6 -9.32 13.39 31.24
CA SER A 6 -10.39 14.24 31.74
C SER A 6 -11.76 13.72 31.31
N TYR A 7 -12.80 14.17 32.01
CA TYR A 7 -14.19 13.89 31.60
C TYR A 7 -14.47 14.34 30.15
N TRP A 8 -13.94 15.50 29.76
CA TRP A 8 -14.18 16.06 28.43
C TRP A 8 -13.47 15.24 27.33
N GLU A 9 -12.25 14.84 27.55
CA GLU A 9 -11.53 13.97 26.64
C GLU A 9 -12.26 12.63 26.46
N LYS A 10 -12.71 12.04 27.58
CA LYS A 10 -13.46 10.77 27.53
C LYS A 10 -14.81 10.94 26.84
N SER A 11 -15.54 12.01 27.11
CA SER A 11 -16.89 12.23 26.59
C SER A 11 -16.93 12.67 25.12
N VAL A 12 -15.84 13.21 24.58
CA VAL A 12 -15.78 13.73 23.20
C VAL A 12 -14.85 12.89 22.34
N LEU A 13 -13.58 12.74 22.76
CA LEU A 13 -12.56 12.09 21.93
C LEU A 13 -12.66 10.57 21.99
N LEU A 14 -12.92 10.00 23.18
CA LEU A 14 -12.92 8.55 23.44
C LEU A 14 -14.33 7.94 23.54
N LYS A 15 -15.36 8.65 23.09
CA LYS A 15 -16.66 8.01 22.84
C LYS A 15 -16.46 6.73 22.02
N PRO A 16 -17.24 5.67 22.26
CA PRO A 16 -17.14 4.43 21.49
C PRO A 16 -17.14 4.70 19.98
N PHE A 17 -16.29 4.00 19.27
CA PHE A 17 -16.20 4.07 17.80
C PHE A 17 -17.02 2.98 17.15
N ASP A 18 -17.57 3.23 15.97
CA ASP A 18 -18.19 2.19 15.17
C ASP A 18 -17.11 1.29 14.56
N PHE A 19 -16.00 1.90 14.13
CA PHE A 19 -14.85 1.19 13.57
C PHE A 19 -13.56 1.77 14.13
N THR A 20 -12.67 0.89 14.58
CA THR A 20 -11.29 1.25 14.92
C THR A 20 -10.33 0.44 14.05
N ILE A 21 -9.41 1.15 13.39
CA ILE A 21 -8.35 0.55 12.58
C ILE A 21 -7.04 0.65 13.36
N LEU A 22 -6.46 -0.50 13.71
CA LEU A 22 -5.16 -0.58 14.36
C LEU A 22 -4.06 -0.64 13.31
N GLY A 23 -3.33 0.45 13.18
CA GLY A 23 -2.32 0.71 12.17
C GLY A 23 -2.77 1.79 11.18
N ALA A 24 -2.14 2.98 11.26
CA ALA A 24 -2.42 4.11 10.39
C ALA A 24 -1.44 4.22 9.20
N GLY A 25 -0.98 3.09 8.67
CA GLY A 25 -0.27 2.99 7.41
C GLY A 25 -1.21 3.23 6.21
N LEU A 26 -0.70 3.18 4.97
CA LEU A 26 -1.51 3.38 3.76
C LEU A 26 -2.72 2.45 3.70
N ILE A 27 -2.55 1.18 4.04
CA ILE A 27 -3.65 0.20 4.05
C ILE A 27 -4.73 0.56 5.08
N GLY A 28 -4.33 0.86 6.31
CA GLY A 28 -5.28 1.24 7.37
C GLY A 28 -6.05 2.51 7.01
N LYS A 29 -5.39 3.51 6.44
CA LYS A 29 -6.02 4.74 5.96
C LYS A 29 -7.01 4.49 4.83
N GLN A 30 -6.64 3.69 3.84
CA GLN A 30 -7.53 3.34 2.73
C GLN A 30 -8.76 2.56 3.21
N ILE A 31 -8.60 1.66 4.18
CA ILE A 31 -9.72 0.96 4.82
C ILE A 31 -10.63 1.98 5.52
N ALA A 32 -10.08 2.88 6.34
CA ALA A 32 -10.84 3.90 7.06
C ALA A 32 -11.62 4.81 6.09
N ILE A 33 -10.99 5.28 5.01
CA ILE A 33 -11.60 6.09 3.96
C ILE A 33 -12.76 5.34 3.30
N LYS A 34 -12.56 4.08 2.92
CA LYS A 34 -13.62 3.26 2.29
C LYS A 34 -14.78 3.02 3.23
N ILE A 35 -14.51 2.76 4.51
CA ILE A 35 -15.56 2.63 5.54
C ILE A 35 -16.34 3.93 5.66
N LYS A 36 -15.67 5.06 5.77
CA LYS A 36 -16.32 6.36 5.95
C LYS A 36 -17.15 6.77 4.73
N ARG A 37 -16.68 6.46 3.52
CA ARG A 37 -17.47 6.66 2.28
C ARG A 37 -18.72 5.78 2.23
N LYS A 38 -18.63 4.54 2.73
CA LYS A 38 -19.76 3.60 2.76
C LYS A 38 -20.74 3.90 3.89
N PHE A 39 -20.24 4.37 5.03
CA PHE A 39 -20.98 4.70 6.23
C PHE A 39 -20.63 6.13 6.70
N PRO A 40 -21.18 7.19 6.05
CA PRO A 40 -20.77 8.58 6.31
C PRO A 40 -20.98 9.04 7.76
N SER A 41 -22.01 8.54 8.43
CA SER A 41 -22.30 8.84 9.84
C SER A 41 -21.47 8.05 10.84
N ALA A 42 -20.76 6.99 10.40
CA ALA A 42 -19.97 6.17 11.30
C ALA A 42 -18.81 6.95 11.92
N ARG A 43 -18.57 6.70 13.20
CA ARG A 43 -17.44 7.21 13.92
C ARG A 43 -16.23 6.27 13.76
N VAL A 44 -15.25 6.72 13.00
CA VAL A 44 -14.10 5.92 12.60
C VAL A 44 -12.82 6.46 13.23
N ALA A 45 -12.05 5.60 13.90
CA ALA A 45 -10.71 5.94 14.42
C ALA A 45 -9.61 5.14 13.71
N MET A 46 -8.45 5.75 13.58
CA MET A 46 -7.19 5.08 13.25
C MET A 46 -6.23 5.22 14.43
N VAL A 47 -5.72 4.11 14.92
CA VAL A 47 -4.77 4.06 16.05
C VAL A 47 -3.40 3.66 15.54
N ASP A 48 -2.37 4.40 15.92
CA ASP A 48 -0.98 4.03 15.62
C ASP A 48 -0.07 4.37 16.79
N LYS A 49 0.91 3.49 17.06
CA LYS A 49 1.90 3.70 18.13
C LYS A 49 2.85 4.85 17.84
N MET A 50 3.04 5.20 16.59
CA MET A 50 3.95 6.27 16.19
C MET A 50 3.22 7.62 16.16
N PRO A 51 3.89 8.71 16.52
CA PRO A 51 3.31 10.06 16.50
C PRO A 51 3.02 10.57 15.08
N ILE A 52 3.64 9.96 14.08
CA ILE A 52 3.39 10.19 12.65
C ILE A 52 3.33 8.86 11.94
N SER A 53 2.79 8.81 10.73
CA SER A 53 2.82 7.61 9.88
C SER A 53 4.26 7.26 9.52
N TYR A 54 4.86 6.38 10.30
CA TYR A 54 6.26 6.03 10.24
C TYR A 54 6.43 4.51 10.10
N GLY A 55 6.76 4.05 8.91
CA GLY A 55 6.88 2.63 8.65
C GLY A 55 7.00 2.33 7.15
N ALA A 56 6.63 1.13 6.73
CA ALA A 56 6.73 0.69 5.33
C ALA A 56 6.02 1.62 4.35
N SER A 57 4.94 2.28 4.78
CA SER A 57 4.16 3.22 3.95
C SER A 57 4.92 4.47 3.50
N THR A 58 5.95 4.88 4.24
CA THR A 58 6.76 6.07 3.95
C THR A 58 8.25 5.76 3.78
N ARG A 59 8.65 4.50 3.99
CA ARG A 59 10.02 4.01 3.89
C ARG A 59 10.22 3.03 2.75
N ASN A 60 9.50 3.21 1.67
CA ASN A 60 9.65 2.43 0.44
C ASN A 60 10.30 3.27 -0.65
N ALA A 61 10.77 2.62 -1.70
CA ALA A 61 11.46 3.26 -2.81
C ALA A 61 10.53 4.03 -3.76
N GLY A 62 9.21 3.98 -3.54
CA GLY A 62 8.24 4.69 -4.38
C GLY A 62 7.98 4.06 -5.74
N PHE A 63 8.35 2.81 -5.95
CA PHE A 63 8.05 2.11 -7.20
C PHE A 63 6.54 1.89 -7.36
N ALA A 64 5.98 2.45 -8.43
CA ALA A 64 4.64 2.15 -8.91
C ALA A 64 4.77 1.10 -10.01
N CYS A 65 4.92 -0.16 -9.59
CA CYS A 65 5.22 -1.30 -10.46
C CYS A 65 4.24 -2.46 -10.25
N PHE A 66 4.19 -3.34 -11.23
CA PHE A 66 3.33 -4.53 -11.17
C PHE A 66 4.10 -5.85 -11.41
N GLY A 67 5.40 -5.79 -11.62
CA GLY A 67 6.32 -6.92 -11.68
C GLY A 67 7.21 -6.90 -12.89
N SER A 68 8.47 -7.31 -12.72
CA SER A 68 9.43 -7.51 -13.81
C SER A 68 9.24 -8.88 -14.46
N VAL A 69 9.89 -9.11 -15.61
CA VAL A 69 9.83 -10.41 -16.29
C VAL A 69 10.40 -11.53 -15.41
N SER A 70 11.53 -11.26 -14.72
CA SER A 70 12.13 -12.27 -13.83
C SER A 70 11.23 -12.61 -12.65
N GLU A 71 10.57 -11.62 -12.04
CA GLU A 71 9.59 -11.86 -10.95
C GLU A 71 8.42 -12.72 -11.45
N ILE A 72 7.88 -12.42 -12.63
CA ILE A 72 6.76 -13.16 -13.23
C ILE A 72 7.16 -14.61 -13.50
N VAL A 73 8.35 -14.83 -14.07
CA VAL A 73 8.89 -16.19 -14.33
C VAL A 73 9.09 -16.97 -13.02
N ASP A 74 9.55 -16.30 -11.97
CA ASP A 74 9.70 -16.93 -10.66
C ASP A 74 8.34 -17.23 -10.00
N ASP A 75 7.37 -16.35 -10.15
CA ASP A 75 6.01 -16.56 -9.65
C ASP A 75 5.33 -17.75 -10.36
N PHE A 76 5.58 -17.97 -11.66
CA PHE A 76 5.07 -19.15 -12.37
C PHE A 76 5.57 -20.50 -11.80
N LYS A 77 6.72 -20.50 -11.13
CA LYS A 77 7.24 -21.71 -10.45
C LYS A 77 6.49 -22.02 -9.16
N ARG A 78 5.79 -21.05 -8.58
CA ARG A 78 5.15 -21.11 -7.25
C ARG A 78 3.63 -21.08 -7.29
N SER A 79 3.07 -20.53 -8.37
CA SER A 79 1.63 -20.26 -8.50
C SER A 79 1.14 -20.57 -9.91
N PRO A 80 -0.13 -20.96 -10.09
CA PRO A 80 -0.74 -21.09 -11.41
C PRO A 80 -0.63 -19.80 -12.22
N GLN A 81 -0.30 -19.90 -13.50
CA GLN A 81 -0.11 -18.73 -14.37
C GLN A 81 -1.30 -17.76 -14.35
N ASN A 82 -2.52 -18.28 -14.33
CA ASN A 82 -3.72 -17.44 -14.26
C ASN A 82 -3.76 -16.55 -13.00
N GLU A 83 -3.29 -17.05 -11.87
CA GLU A 83 -3.24 -16.26 -10.63
C GLU A 83 -2.18 -15.16 -10.72
N VAL A 84 -1.03 -15.46 -11.33
CA VAL A 84 0.04 -14.49 -11.56
C VAL A 84 -0.43 -13.37 -12.48
N TYR A 85 -1.05 -13.69 -13.64
CA TYR A 85 -1.61 -12.68 -14.54
C TYR A 85 -2.71 -11.84 -13.87
N ASN A 86 -3.59 -12.46 -13.10
CA ASN A 86 -4.60 -11.75 -12.34
C ASN A 86 -3.98 -10.80 -11.29
N LEU A 87 -2.85 -11.17 -10.68
CA LEU A 87 -2.14 -10.30 -9.75
C LEU A 87 -1.53 -9.09 -10.46
N ILE A 88 -0.90 -9.30 -11.63
CA ILE A 88 -0.39 -8.23 -12.49
C ILE A 88 -1.49 -7.24 -12.82
N GLN A 89 -2.65 -7.73 -13.29
CA GLN A 89 -3.79 -6.89 -13.61
C GLN A 89 -4.29 -6.09 -12.42
N LYS A 90 -4.39 -6.71 -11.23
CA LYS A 90 -4.81 -6.02 -10.00
C LYS A 90 -3.82 -4.93 -9.59
N ARG A 91 -2.52 -5.19 -9.67
CA ARG A 91 -1.46 -4.22 -9.37
C ARG A 91 -1.52 -3.04 -10.34
N PHE A 92 -1.63 -3.31 -11.64
CA PHE A 92 -1.77 -2.26 -12.66
C PHE A 92 -3.03 -1.42 -12.43
N ALA A 93 -4.18 -2.05 -12.22
CA ALA A 93 -5.43 -1.36 -11.92
C ALA A 93 -5.32 -0.52 -10.64
N GLY A 94 -4.60 -1.00 -9.63
CA GLY A 94 -4.31 -0.26 -8.40
C GLY A 94 -3.52 1.02 -8.65
N ILE A 95 -2.50 0.98 -9.51
CA ILE A 95 -1.73 2.18 -9.93
C ILE A 95 -2.65 3.19 -10.61
N GLN A 96 -3.48 2.74 -11.57
CA GLN A 96 -4.42 3.62 -12.26
C GLN A 96 -5.46 4.23 -11.29
N GLN A 97 -5.95 3.44 -10.35
CA GLN A 97 -6.87 3.94 -9.33
C GLN A 97 -6.24 4.99 -8.43
N LEU A 98 -4.99 4.81 -8.00
CA LEU A 98 -4.26 5.83 -7.22
C LEU A 98 -4.12 7.15 -7.99
N LYS A 99 -3.74 7.07 -9.26
CA LYS A 99 -3.62 8.24 -10.15
C LYS A 99 -4.96 8.96 -10.32
N GLN A 100 -6.03 8.21 -10.53
CA GLN A 100 -7.38 8.75 -10.71
C GLN A 100 -7.94 9.37 -9.41
N GLU A 101 -7.72 8.72 -8.28
CA GLU A 101 -8.27 9.14 -6.99
C GLU A 101 -7.58 10.38 -6.43
N PHE A 102 -6.26 10.46 -6.54
CA PHE A 102 -5.47 11.51 -5.90
C PHE A 102 -4.86 12.52 -6.87
N GLY A 103 -4.79 12.20 -8.16
CA GLY A 103 -4.07 12.98 -9.15
C GLY A 103 -2.55 12.76 -9.09
N GLU A 104 -1.91 12.69 -10.24
CA GLU A 104 -0.48 12.38 -10.36
C GLU A 104 0.40 13.40 -9.61
N ALA A 105 0.11 14.68 -9.73
CA ALA A 105 0.88 15.74 -9.07
C ALA A 105 0.84 15.63 -7.53
N SER A 106 -0.33 15.30 -6.96
CA SER A 106 -0.51 15.22 -5.50
C SER A 106 0.23 14.07 -4.85
N ILE A 107 0.53 13.02 -5.61
CA ILE A 107 1.29 11.86 -5.15
C ILE A 107 2.73 11.85 -5.70
N GLY A 108 3.12 12.89 -6.44
CA GLY A 108 4.42 12.99 -7.09
C GLY A 108 4.69 11.83 -8.05
N PHE A 109 3.67 11.42 -8.81
CA PHE A 109 3.82 10.33 -9.79
C PHE A 109 4.54 10.81 -11.03
N GLU A 110 5.54 10.06 -11.46
CA GLU A 110 6.31 10.29 -12.68
C GLU A 110 6.28 9.03 -13.56
N ALA A 111 5.68 9.15 -14.75
CA ALA A 111 5.56 8.07 -15.73
C ALA A 111 6.87 7.87 -16.52
N LYS A 112 7.96 7.49 -15.81
CA LYS A 112 9.27 7.28 -16.44
C LYS A 112 9.51 5.85 -16.92
N GLY A 113 8.58 4.96 -16.65
CA GLY A 113 8.77 3.53 -16.84
C GLY A 113 9.72 2.93 -15.78
N SER A 114 10.09 1.69 -16.00
CA SER A 114 11.08 0.98 -15.20
C SER A 114 12.05 0.21 -16.08
N PHE A 115 13.24 -0.06 -15.57
CA PHE A 115 14.22 -0.91 -16.21
C PHE A 115 14.53 -2.09 -15.30
N GLU A 116 14.40 -3.29 -15.84
CA GLU A 116 14.96 -4.49 -15.24
C GLU A 116 16.38 -4.66 -15.75
N VAL A 117 17.34 -4.66 -14.83
CA VAL A 117 18.77 -4.79 -15.11
C VAL A 117 19.28 -6.12 -14.61
N PHE A 118 20.20 -6.75 -15.33
CA PHE A 118 20.68 -8.08 -15.06
C PHE A 118 22.16 -8.05 -14.68
N GLN A 119 22.52 -8.76 -13.61
CA GLN A 119 23.92 -8.91 -13.18
C GLN A 119 24.62 -10.01 -13.95
N SER A 120 23.88 -11.00 -14.47
CA SER A 120 24.44 -12.09 -15.25
C SER A 120 23.75 -12.25 -16.60
N GLN A 121 24.52 -12.71 -17.61
CA GLN A 121 23.98 -13.02 -18.93
C GLN A 121 22.97 -14.18 -18.87
N ALA A 122 23.16 -15.12 -17.96
CA ALA A 122 22.25 -16.26 -17.80
C ALA A 122 20.85 -15.81 -17.34
N ASP A 123 20.77 -14.91 -16.36
CA ASP A 123 19.48 -14.37 -15.89
C ASP A 123 18.78 -13.56 -16.98
N PHE A 124 19.53 -12.76 -17.74
CA PHE A 124 19.00 -12.04 -18.89
C PHE A 124 18.41 -13.00 -19.93
N GLN A 125 19.12 -14.07 -20.31
CA GLN A 125 18.64 -15.04 -21.30
C GLN A 125 17.33 -15.72 -20.88
N VAL A 126 17.17 -16.01 -19.59
CA VAL A 126 15.90 -16.55 -19.06
C VAL A 126 14.77 -15.56 -19.27
N ALA A 127 14.95 -14.30 -18.89
CA ALA A 127 13.94 -13.27 -19.06
C ALA A 127 13.67 -12.98 -20.56
N GLU A 128 14.72 -12.89 -21.38
CA GLU A 128 14.63 -12.68 -22.84
C GLU A 128 13.83 -13.79 -23.54
N SER A 129 13.95 -15.03 -23.10
CA SER A 129 13.21 -16.16 -23.68
C SER A 129 11.70 -16.10 -23.40
N GLN A 130 11.26 -15.37 -22.37
CA GLN A 130 9.88 -15.40 -21.86
C GLN A 130 9.10 -14.10 -22.12
N TYR A 131 9.77 -12.95 -22.27
CA TYR A 131 9.07 -11.65 -22.28
C TYR A 131 8.06 -11.50 -23.41
N GLN A 132 8.28 -12.14 -24.57
CA GLN A 132 7.36 -12.06 -25.72
C GLN A 132 6.08 -12.84 -25.47
N GLU A 133 6.18 -14.04 -24.88
CA GLU A 133 5.02 -14.85 -24.49
C GLU A 133 4.20 -14.10 -23.42
N ILE A 134 4.87 -13.56 -22.41
CA ILE A 134 4.23 -12.75 -21.38
C ILE A 134 3.51 -11.54 -21.97
N ASN A 135 4.14 -10.82 -22.92
CA ASN A 135 3.51 -9.72 -23.64
C ASN A 135 2.25 -10.15 -24.42
N SER A 136 2.30 -11.31 -25.09
CA SER A 136 1.16 -11.86 -25.83
C SER A 136 -0.01 -12.16 -24.91
N GLU A 137 0.24 -12.83 -23.80
CA GLU A 137 -0.74 -13.15 -22.77
C GLU A 137 -1.36 -11.89 -22.13
N LEU A 138 -0.55 -10.88 -21.81
CA LEU A 138 -1.02 -9.61 -21.25
C LEU A 138 -1.88 -8.83 -22.26
N ASN A 139 -1.52 -8.90 -23.54
CA ASN A 139 -2.34 -8.27 -24.59
C ASN A 139 -3.66 -9.03 -24.81
N GLU A 140 -3.63 -10.35 -24.88
CA GLU A 140 -4.84 -11.17 -25.11
C GLU A 140 -5.83 -11.03 -23.94
N ARG A 141 -5.33 -11.10 -22.71
CA ARG A 141 -6.16 -11.09 -21.50
C ARG A 141 -6.70 -9.70 -21.16
N TYR A 142 -5.87 -8.65 -21.35
CA TYR A 142 -6.14 -7.33 -20.78
C TYR A 142 -5.97 -6.18 -21.78
N GLY A 143 -5.53 -6.45 -23.01
CA GLY A 143 -5.28 -5.43 -24.02
C GLY A 143 -4.01 -4.61 -23.82
N TYR A 144 -3.10 -5.04 -22.93
CA TYR A 144 -1.84 -4.34 -22.67
C TYR A 144 -0.81 -4.66 -23.75
N LYS A 145 -0.41 -3.66 -24.53
CA LYS A 145 0.48 -3.84 -25.68
C LYS A 145 1.91 -3.47 -25.32
N LYS A 146 2.85 -4.34 -25.68
CA LYS A 146 4.30 -4.09 -25.53
C LYS A 146 4.66 -3.62 -24.11
N VAL A 147 4.26 -4.40 -23.11
CA VAL A 147 4.55 -4.11 -21.70
C VAL A 147 6.05 -4.21 -21.44
N PHE A 148 6.69 -5.24 -21.96
CA PHE A 148 8.12 -5.47 -21.80
C PHE A 148 8.85 -5.33 -23.12
N ASN A 149 9.89 -4.49 -23.15
CA ASN A 149 10.65 -4.15 -24.36
C ASN A 149 12.14 -4.31 -24.11
N LEU A 150 12.85 -5.04 -24.99
CA LEU A 150 14.30 -5.09 -24.92
C LEU A 150 14.89 -3.72 -25.23
N GLN A 151 15.85 -3.28 -24.44
CA GLN A 151 16.60 -2.04 -24.66
C GLN A 151 18.07 -2.23 -24.32
N SER A 152 18.95 -1.49 -25.00
CA SER A 152 20.37 -1.41 -24.64
C SER A 152 20.52 -0.67 -23.30
N ALA A 153 21.43 -1.16 -22.47
CA ALA A 153 21.81 -0.52 -21.21
C ALA A 153 22.72 0.71 -21.41
N ASP A 154 23.24 0.95 -22.62
CA ASP A 154 24.19 2.03 -22.90
C ASP A 154 23.68 3.41 -22.50
N ASN A 155 22.38 3.63 -22.61
CA ASN A 155 21.74 4.90 -22.24
C ASN A 155 21.58 5.12 -20.73
N LEU A 156 21.75 4.08 -19.91
CA LEU A 156 21.54 4.18 -18.45
C LEU A 156 22.75 4.76 -17.72
N LYS A 157 23.89 4.96 -18.38
CA LYS A 157 25.17 5.43 -17.79
C LYS A 157 25.59 4.63 -16.54
N MET A 158 25.22 3.37 -16.51
CA MET A 158 25.46 2.45 -15.40
C MET A 158 26.21 1.22 -15.92
N ASN A 159 27.09 0.67 -15.11
CA ASN A 159 27.90 -0.51 -15.47
C ASN A 159 27.11 -1.81 -15.22
N PHE A 160 25.92 -1.92 -15.84
CA PHE A 160 25.16 -3.16 -15.89
C PHE A 160 25.46 -3.91 -17.20
N GLY A 161 25.00 -5.16 -17.31
CA GLY A 161 25.14 -5.93 -18.54
C GLY A 161 24.56 -5.22 -19.77
N PRO A 162 24.86 -5.67 -20.97
CA PRO A 162 24.62 -4.94 -22.22
C PRO A 162 23.13 -4.75 -22.57
N SER A 163 22.24 -5.48 -21.90
CA SER A 163 20.80 -5.48 -22.23
C SER A 163 19.93 -5.34 -20.99
N THR A 164 18.78 -4.71 -21.17
CA THR A 164 17.77 -4.47 -20.14
C THR A 164 16.38 -4.74 -20.70
N ILE A 165 15.41 -4.91 -19.83
CA ILE A 165 14.00 -4.94 -20.21
C ILE A 165 13.32 -3.70 -19.65
N TYR A 166 12.73 -2.90 -20.53
CA TYR A 166 12.02 -1.67 -20.20
C TYR A 166 10.51 -1.90 -20.17
N ASN A 167 9.85 -1.35 -19.16
CA ASN A 167 8.40 -1.35 -19.02
C ASN A 167 7.87 0.10 -18.96
N PRO A 168 7.20 0.59 -20.01
CA PRO A 168 6.68 1.97 -20.08
C PRO A 168 5.45 2.21 -19.21
N TYR A 169 4.78 1.18 -18.71
CA TYR A 169 3.55 1.29 -17.92
C TYR A 169 3.80 1.55 -16.44
N GLU A 170 5.03 1.43 -16.01
CA GLU A 170 5.44 1.65 -14.62
C GLU A 170 5.96 3.07 -14.41
N GLY A 171 6.21 3.41 -13.18
CA GLY A 171 6.74 4.71 -12.82
C GLY A 171 7.17 4.79 -11.36
N MET A 172 7.44 5.99 -10.92
CA MET A 172 7.76 6.26 -9.52
C MET A 172 6.74 7.23 -8.93
N LEU A 173 6.58 7.17 -7.63
CA LEU A 173 5.79 8.13 -6.86
C LEU A 173 6.55 8.55 -5.60
N ASN A 174 6.20 9.69 -5.05
CA ASN A 174 6.73 10.13 -3.77
C ASN A 174 5.87 9.53 -2.63
N SER A 175 6.40 8.53 -1.94
CA SER A 175 5.67 7.85 -0.86
C SER A 175 5.31 8.79 0.31
N GLY A 176 6.08 9.85 0.52
CA GLY A 176 5.78 10.91 1.49
C GLY A 176 4.57 11.74 1.06
N LEU A 177 4.55 12.22 -0.19
CA LEU A 177 3.42 12.96 -0.76
C LEU A 177 2.15 12.10 -0.81
N LEU A 178 2.25 10.85 -1.24
CA LEU A 178 1.12 9.93 -1.21
C LEU A 178 0.55 9.80 0.20
N ASN A 179 1.41 9.58 1.19
CA ASN A 179 0.98 9.47 2.58
C ASN A 179 0.33 10.76 3.11
N GLN A 180 0.87 11.93 2.76
CA GLN A 180 0.32 13.24 3.12
C GLN A 180 -1.07 13.46 2.47
N THR A 181 -1.20 13.14 1.19
CA THR A 181 -2.45 13.27 0.43
C THR A 181 -3.55 12.39 1.01
N VAL A 182 -3.22 11.13 1.33
CA VAL A 182 -4.17 10.20 1.97
C VAL A 182 -4.55 10.67 3.39
N ASN A 183 -3.61 11.25 4.15
CA ASN A 183 -3.90 11.85 5.46
C ASN A 183 -4.88 13.02 5.34
N SER A 184 -4.65 13.91 4.38
CA SER A 184 -5.52 15.07 4.14
C SER A 184 -6.95 14.62 3.81
N LEU A 185 -7.09 13.60 2.95
CA LEU A 185 -8.40 13.03 2.64
C LEU A 185 -9.06 12.37 3.87
N ALA A 186 -8.30 11.64 4.68
CA ALA A 186 -8.83 11.04 5.91
C ALA A 186 -9.34 12.12 6.88
N HIS A 187 -8.64 13.24 6.98
CA HIS A 187 -9.04 14.38 7.81
C HIS A 187 -10.33 15.04 7.29
N THR A 188 -10.46 15.28 5.98
CA THR A 188 -11.69 15.85 5.39
C THR A 188 -12.91 14.95 5.53
N LEU A 189 -12.70 13.67 5.78
CA LEU A 189 -13.75 12.70 6.06
C LEU A 189 -14.02 12.50 7.56
N ASP A 190 -13.52 13.37 8.43
CA ASP A 190 -13.69 13.29 9.90
C ASP A 190 -13.24 11.93 10.49
N ILE A 191 -12.22 11.31 9.91
CA ILE A 191 -11.59 10.11 10.49
C ILE A 191 -10.66 10.57 11.62
N ILE A 192 -10.86 10.03 12.82
CA ILE A 192 -10.15 10.45 14.03
C ILE A 192 -8.80 9.75 14.14
N PRO A 193 -7.67 10.47 14.04
CA PRO A 193 -6.35 9.88 14.26
C PRO A 193 -6.02 9.85 15.77
N LEU A 194 -5.65 8.68 16.27
CA LEU A 194 -5.13 8.46 17.62
C LEU A 194 -3.67 8.00 17.50
N TYR A 195 -2.77 8.94 17.29
CA TYR A 195 -1.34 8.70 17.14
C TYR A 195 -0.61 8.71 18.49
N GLY A 196 0.55 8.04 18.55
CA GLY A 196 1.34 7.91 19.76
C GLY A 196 0.71 6.96 20.79
N LEU A 197 -0.22 6.10 20.38
CA LEU A 197 -0.96 5.21 21.23
C LEU A 197 -0.60 3.75 20.91
N ASN A 198 0.21 3.15 21.77
CA ASN A 198 0.65 1.77 21.61
C ASN A 198 -0.37 0.82 22.27
N ILE A 199 -1.16 0.14 21.46
CA ILE A 199 -2.11 -0.87 21.95
C ILE A 199 -1.34 -2.15 22.28
N VAL A 200 -1.46 -2.62 23.52
CA VAL A 200 -0.79 -3.81 24.01
C VAL A 200 -1.72 -5.02 24.15
N SER A 201 -3.03 -4.78 24.22
CA SER A 201 -4.02 -5.87 24.21
C SER A 201 -5.37 -5.40 23.70
N TYR A 202 -6.20 -6.32 23.30
CA TYR A 202 -7.61 -6.11 23.04
C TYR A 202 -8.41 -7.34 23.49
N HIS A 203 -9.64 -7.12 23.88
CA HIS A 203 -10.55 -8.20 24.29
C HIS A 203 -11.97 -7.90 23.81
N ALA A 204 -12.73 -8.98 23.56
CA ALA A 204 -14.13 -8.87 23.19
C ALA A 204 -14.95 -8.36 24.39
N SER A 205 -15.92 -7.51 24.11
CA SER A 205 -16.92 -7.00 25.06
C SER A 205 -18.32 -7.35 24.56
N GLN A 206 -19.36 -7.06 25.35
CA GLN A 206 -20.74 -7.33 24.94
C GLN A 206 -21.15 -6.67 23.61
N ASN A 207 -20.56 -5.50 23.31
CA ASN A 207 -20.92 -4.69 22.14
C ASN A 207 -19.73 -4.42 21.22
N GLY A 208 -18.75 -5.35 21.12
CA GLY A 208 -17.59 -5.16 20.26
C GLY A 208 -16.27 -5.48 20.95
N TYR A 209 -15.35 -4.52 20.94
CA TYR A 209 -14.00 -4.70 21.48
C TYR A 209 -13.57 -3.53 22.36
N THR A 210 -12.77 -3.82 23.37
CA THR A 210 -12.01 -2.85 24.14
C THR A 210 -10.53 -3.03 23.85
N LEU A 211 -9.86 -1.98 23.37
CA LEU A 211 -8.41 -1.93 23.15
C LEU A 211 -7.78 -1.25 24.37
N VAL A 212 -6.65 -1.78 24.84
CA VAL A 212 -5.92 -1.23 25.99
C VAL A 212 -4.52 -0.82 25.54
N SER A 213 -4.15 0.42 25.80
CA SER A 213 -2.81 0.93 25.54
C SER A 213 -1.83 0.61 26.68
N ASP A 214 -0.54 0.73 26.41
CA ASP A 214 0.54 0.63 27.41
C ASP A 214 0.45 1.69 28.52
N SER A 215 -0.23 2.81 28.27
CA SER A 215 -0.53 3.85 29.27
C SER A 215 -1.79 3.56 30.10
N GLY A 216 -2.50 2.44 29.82
CA GLY A 216 -3.76 2.09 30.47
C GLY A 216 -4.99 2.82 29.90
N MET A 217 -4.85 3.52 28.77
CA MET A 217 -5.99 4.12 28.08
C MET A 217 -6.82 3.04 27.39
N GLU A 218 -8.13 3.11 27.54
CA GLU A 218 -9.09 2.20 26.92
C GLU A 218 -9.84 2.86 25.76
N ILE A 219 -9.95 2.15 24.64
CA ILE A 219 -10.73 2.55 23.48
C ILE A 219 -11.80 1.48 23.23
N GLN A 220 -13.06 1.90 23.20
CA GLN A 220 -14.19 1.02 22.89
C GLN A 220 -14.57 1.16 21.41
N THR A 221 -14.83 0.04 20.73
CA THR A 221 -15.23 0.01 19.33
C THR A 221 -16.17 -1.17 19.02
N ASN A 222 -17.13 -0.96 18.14
CA ASN A 222 -18.03 -2.03 17.68
C ASN A 222 -17.30 -3.02 16.78
N GLN A 223 -16.39 -2.51 15.92
CA GLN A 223 -15.61 -3.32 14.98
C GLN A 223 -14.12 -2.95 15.06
N LEU A 224 -13.28 -3.97 15.15
CA LEU A 224 -11.82 -3.81 15.14
C LEU A 224 -11.24 -4.36 13.84
N ILE A 225 -10.43 -3.57 13.15
CA ILE A 225 -9.67 -3.96 11.97
C ILE A 225 -8.19 -3.84 12.29
N ILE A 226 -7.45 -4.93 12.11
CA ILE A 226 -6.01 -4.98 12.36
C ILE A 226 -5.28 -4.79 11.02
N ALA A 227 -4.53 -3.69 10.89
CA ALA A 227 -3.81 -3.28 9.68
C ALA A 227 -2.33 -2.92 10.00
N ASN A 228 -1.75 -3.53 11.02
CA ASN A 228 -0.38 -3.28 11.49
C ASN A 228 0.66 -4.26 10.90
N ASN A 229 0.36 -4.86 9.73
CA ASN A 229 1.23 -5.78 8.99
C ASN A 229 1.61 -7.02 9.85
N ALA A 230 2.84 -7.53 9.69
CA ALA A 230 3.37 -8.68 10.42
C ALA A 230 3.56 -8.45 11.94
N PHE A 231 3.25 -7.26 12.44
CA PHE A 231 3.33 -6.91 13.86
C PHE A 231 2.05 -7.25 14.65
N ALA A 232 1.02 -7.79 14.01
CA ALA A 232 -0.13 -8.38 14.69
C ALA A 232 0.31 -9.68 15.39
N LYS A 233 0.26 -9.68 16.73
CA LYS A 233 0.49 -10.86 17.55
C LYS A 233 -0.77 -11.20 18.31
#